data_a2cad6289951dcb8aa7a0c3e3cf60325
#
_entry.id   a2cad6289951dcb8aa7a0c3e3cf60325
#
_cell.length_a   1.000
_cell.length_b   1.000
_cell.length_c   1.000
_cell.angle_alpha   90.00
_cell.angle_beta   90.00
_cell.angle_gamma   90.00
#
_symmetry.space_group_name_H-M   'P 1'
#
loop_
_entity.id
_entity.type
_entity.pdbx_description
1 polymer ?
#
loop_
_entity_poly.entity_id
_entity_poly.type
_entity_poly.pdbx_seq_one_letter_code
_entity_poly.pdbx_strand_id
1 'polypeptide(L)'
;MRRVFDDSDFRPDEMKIYPMVVTPHSELADMWERGKFVPYTDEVLIPLMAELQGLLPEYIRLNRMYRDIPASQILAGSKLANLRQVTEVEMKKKGITRHDISAREVRAKGNNPKDAIIETFFYEASGGHEYFFQVIDP
;
A
#
# COMPACT_ATOMS: atom_id res chain seq x y z
N MET A 1 10.46 -4.64 -1.45
CA MET A 1 9.73 -3.42 -1.05
C MET A 1 10.67 -2.35 -0.48
N ARG A 2 11.45 -2.61 0.58
CA ARG A 2 12.38 -1.61 1.17
C ARG A 2 13.25 -0.92 0.12
N ARG A 3 13.86 -1.68 -0.81
CA ARG A 3 14.68 -1.13 -1.88
C ARG A 3 13.96 -0.06 -2.71
N VAL A 4 12.65 -0.13 -2.90
CA VAL A 4 11.87 0.88 -3.64
C VAL A 4 11.92 2.25 -2.99
N PHE A 5 12.12 2.31 -1.67
CA PHE A 5 12.17 3.55 -0.89
C PHE A 5 13.57 3.93 -0.45
N ASP A 6 14.46 2.94 -0.25
CA ASP A 6 15.82 3.18 0.23
C ASP A 6 16.76 3.60 -0.91
N ASP A 7 16.53 3.05 -2.11
CA ASP A 7 17.35 3.28 -3.32
C ASP A 7 16.84 4.53 -4.06
N SER A 8 17.71 5.52 -4.23
CA SER A 8 17.40 6.80 -4.88
C SER A 8 17.05 6.67 -6.36
N ASP A 9 17.38 5.55 -7.01
CA ASP A 9 16.98 5.29 -8.40
C ASP A 9 15.46 5.07 -8.55
N PHE A 10 14.74 4.86 -7.44
CA PHE A 10 13.30 4.64 -7.44
C PHE A 10 12.56 5.77 -6.73
N ARG A 11 12.17 5.61 -5.48
CA ARG A 11 11.42 6.58 -4.63
C ARG A 11 10.21 7.19 -5.33
N PRO A 12 9.20 6.39 -5.70
CA PRO A 12 8.02 6.87 -6.41
C PRO A 12 7.12 7.73 -5.53
N ASP A 13 6.41 8.71 -6.11
CA ASP A 13 5.45 9.57 -5.43
C ASP A 13 4.14 8.84 -5.09
N GLU A 14 3.76 7.90 -5.94
CA GLU A 14 2.50 7.16 -5.81
C GLU A 14 2.71 5.66 -5.95
N MET A 15 1.90 4.90 -5.21
CA MET A 15 1.95 3.44 -5.25
C MET A 15 0.57 2.82 -5.22
N LYS A 16 0.47 1.68 -5.89
CA LYS A 16 -0.64 0.74 -5.77
C LYS A 16 -0.06 -0.62 -5.39
N ILE A 17 -0.64 -1.26 -4.39
CA ILE A 17 -0.23 -2.60 -3.96
C ILE A 17 -1.36 -3.56 -4.32
N TYR A 18 -1.09 -4.47 -5.24
CA TYR A 18 -2.07 -5.46 -5.67
C TYR A 18 -1.60 -6.87 -5.31
N PRO A 19 -2.23 -7.53 -4.33
CA PRO A 19 -2.03 -8.95 -4.13
C PRO A 19 -2.35 -9.72 -5.39
N MET A 20 -1.47 -10.66 -5.74
CA MET A 20 -1.66 -11.47 -6.93
C MET A 20 -2.75 -12.51 -6.69
N VAL A 21 -3.69 -12.59 -7.61
CA VAL A 21 -4.73 -13.61 -7.66
C VAL A 21 -4.75 -14.29 -9.03
N VAL A 22 -5.15 -15.54 -9.08
CA VAL A 22 -5.27 -16.30 -10.32
C VAL A 22 -6.66 -16.09 -10.91
N THR A 23 -6.72 -15.57 -12.13
CA THR A 23 -7.97 -15.35 -12.86
C THR A 23 -8.04 -16.26 -14.09
N PRO A 24 -9.25 -16.66 -14.55
CA PRO A 24 -9.41 -17.46 -15.76
C PRO A 24 -8.72 -16.84 -16.98
N HIS A 25 -8.31 -17.68 -17.90
CA HIS A 25 -7.70 -17.27 -19.18
C HIS A 25 -6.43 -16.43 -19.07
N SER A 26 -5.69 -16.58 -17.98
CA SER A 26 -4.40 -15.94 -17.76
C SER A 26 -3.27 -16.97 -17.82
N GLU A 27 -2.07 -16.54 -18.25
CA GLU A 27 -0.88 -17.39 -18.18
C GLU A 27 -0.61 -17.89 -16.75
N LEU A 28 -0.97 -17.09 -15.76
CA LEU A 28 -0.85 -17.44 -14.35
C LEU A 28 -1.78 -18.60 -13.96
N ALA A 29 -2.96 -18.73 -14.59
CA ALA A 29 -3.86 -19.87 -14.39
C ALA A 29 -3.20 -21.16 -14.87
N ASP A 30 -2.58 -21.14 -16.06
CA ASP A 30 -1.85 -22.29 -16.58
C ASP A 30 -0.68 -22.70 -15.68
N MET A 31 0.02 -21.72 -15.11
CA MET A 31 1.11 -21.98 -14.15
C MET A 31 0.59 -22.59 -12.85
N TRP A 32 -0.52 -22.09 -12.34
CA TRP A 32 -1.17 -22.59 -11.14
C TRP A 32 -1.68 -24.02 -11.32
N GLU A 33 -2.37 -24.32 -12.43
CA GLU A 33 -2.87 -25.67 -12.75
C GLU A 33 -1.73 -26.68 -12.87
N ARG A 34 -0.57 -26.25 -13.37
CA ARG A 34 0.65 -27.11 -13.44
C ARG A 34 1.45 -27.14 -12.13
N GLY A 35 0.97 -26.54 -11.05
CA GLY A 35 1.66 -26.49 -9.76
C GLY A 35 2.93 -25.65 -9.75
N LYS A 36 3.13 -24.79 -10.76
CA LYS A 36 4.31 -23.91 -10.87
C LYS A 36 4.12 -22.56 -10.17
N PHE A 37 2.91 -22.25 -9.72
CA PHE A 37 2.59 -21.04 -8.96
C PHE A 37 1.61 -21.39 -7.84
N VAL A 38 1.88 -20.86 -6.65
CA VAL A 38 0.99 -20.97 -5.49
C VAL A 38 0.73 -19.57 -4.97
N PRO A 39 -0.50 -19.06 -4.98
CA PRO A 39 -0.81 -17.75 -4.40
C PRO A 39 -0.69 -17.78 -2.87
N TYR A 40 -0.47 -16.63 -2.27
CA TYR A 40 -0.50 -16.49 -0.82
C TYR A 40 -1.89 -16.83 -0.26
N THR A 41 -1.91 -17.54 0.85
CA THR A 41 -3.13 -17.69 1.66
C THR A 41 -3.41 -16.40 2.45
N ASP A 42 -4.63 -16.25 2.95
CA ASP A 42 -5.01 -15.06 3.72
C ASP A 42 -4.19 -14.92 5.01
N GLU A 43 -3.80 -16.05 5.64
CA GLU A 43 -2.96 -16.09 6.85
C GLU A 43 -1.56 -15.52 6.61
N VAL A 44 -1.04 -15.64 5.39
CA VAL A 44 0.26 -15.08 4.99
C VAL A 44 0.08 -13.67 4.43
N LEU A 45 -0.95 -13.47 3.62
CA LEU A 45 -1.16 -12.20 2.91
C LEU A 45 -1.48 -11.05 3.86
N ILE A 46 -2.38 -11.26 4.84
CA ILE A 46 -2.83 -10.20 5.75
C ILE A 46 -1.65 -9.63 6.56
N PRO A 47 -0.83 -10.43 7.26
CA PRO A 47 0.35 -9.92 7.94
C PRO A 47 1.35 -9.24 7.00
N LEU A 48 1.59 -9.80 5.82
CA LEU A 48 2.47 -9.21 4.82
C LEU A 48 1.99 -7.83 4.38
N MET A 49 0.70 -7.69 4.08
CA MET A 49 0.09 -6.41 3.70
C MET A 49 0.15 -5.37 4.82
N ALA A 50 0.03 -5.81 6.07
CA ALA A 50 0.20 -4.94 7.24
C ALA A 50 1.63 -4.40 7.33
N GLU A 51 2.62 -5.29 7.22
CA GLU A 51 4.04 -4.91 7.26
C GLU A 51 4.44 -4.00 6.10
N LEU A 52 3.98 -4.29 4.88
CA LEU A 52 4.26 -3.47 3.71
C LEU A 52 3.74 -2.03 3.86
N GLN A 53 2.57 -1.84 4.48
CA GLN A 53 2.03 -0.51 4.74
C GLN A 53 2.82 0.27 5.78
N GLY A 54 3.38 -0.40 6.78
CA GLY A 54 4.25 0.22 7.78
C GLY A 54 5.61 0.67 7.23
N LEU A 55 5.98 0.23 6.01
CA LEU A 55 7.23 0.63 5.35
C LEU A 55 7.07 1.87 4.46
N LEU A 56 5.84 2.36 4.26
CA LEU A 56 5.59 3.48 3.36
C LEU A 56 6.13 4.78 3.95
N PRO A 57 7.00 5.51 3.23
CA PRO A 57 7.48 6.83 3.65
C PRO A 57 6.38 7.89 3.67
N GLU A 58 6.63 8.99 4.32
CA GLU A 58 5.67 10.09 4.48
C GLU A 58 5.33 10.81 3.18
N TYR A 59 6.27 10.84 2.23
CA TYR A 59 6.09 11.52 0.95
C TYR A 59 5.28 10.73 -0.07
N ILE A 60 5.07 9.43 0.14
CA ILE A 60 4.36 8.59 -0.83
C ILE A 60 2.85 8.60 -0.61
N ARG A 61 2.10 8.49 -1.70
CA ARG A 61 0.65 8.27 -1.67
C ARG A 61 0.31 6.83 -2.02
N LEU A 62 -0.28 6.09 -1.09
CA LEU A 62 -0.86 4.79 -1.38
C LEU A 62 -2.28 4.96 -1.93
N ASN A 63 -2.42 4.92 -3.25
CA ASN A 63 -3.72 5.13 -3.92
C ASN A 63 -4.66 3.94 -3.81
N ARG A 64 -4.14 2.71 -3.85
CA ARG A 64 -4.95 1.50 -3.82
C ARG A 64 -4.19 0.31 -3.24
N MET A 65 -4.88 -0.50 -2.44
CA MET A 65 -4.31 -1.69 -1.79
C MET A 65 -4.75 -3.02 -2.39
N TYR A 66 -5.78 -3.02 -3.22
CA TYR A 66 -6.28 -4.22 -3.86
C TYR A 66 -7.02 -3.84 -5.14
N ARG A 67 -7.23 -4.82 -5.98
CA ARG A 67 -7.98 -4.69 -7.21
C ARG A 67 -9.37 -5.27 -7.02
N ASP A 68 -10.40 -4.54 -7.44
CA ASP A 68 -11.77 -5.01 -7.40
C ASP A 68 -11.99 -6.08 -8.48
N ILE A 69 -11.72 -7.33 -8.11
CA ILE A 69 -12.00 -8.50 -8.94
C ILE A 69 -13.12 -9.27 -8.24
N PRO A 70 -14.26 -9.55 -8.92
CA PRO A 70 -15.31 -10.35 -8.34
C PRO A 70 -14.79 -11.72 -7.88
N ALA A 71 -15.17 -12.14 -6.67
CA ALA A 71 -14.70 -13.40 -6.11
C ALA A 71 -14.99 -14.62 -7.02
N SER A 72 -16.07 -14.55 -7.81
CA SER A 72 -16.40 -15.56 -8.82
C SER A 72 -15.40 -15.67 -9.98
N GLN A 73 -14.58 -14.65 -10.20
CA GLN A 73 -13.52 -14.61 -11.21
C GLN A 73 -12.14 -14.95 -10.63
N ILE A 74 -12.05 -15.30 -9.36
CA ILE A 74 -10.79 -15.69 -8.72
C ILE A 74 -10.75 -17.21 -8.59
N LEU A 75 -9.86 -17.87 -9.33
CA LEU A 75 -9.62 -19.31 -9.24
C LEU A 75 -8.85 -19.64 -7.96
N ALA A 76 -7.78 -18.88 -7.68
CA ALA A 76 -6.94 -19.07 -6.49
C ALA A 76 -6.36 -17.73 -5.99
N GLY A 77 -6.06 -17.66 -4.70
CA GLY A 77 -5.64 -16.45 -4.00
C GLY A 77 -6.74 -15.87 -3.12
N SER A 78 -6.49 -14.73 -2.50
CA SER A 78 -7.44 -14.09 -1.60
C SER A 78 -8.72 -13.67 -2.32
N LYS A 79 -9.87 -14.07 -1.75
CA LYS A 79 -11.21 -13.67 -2.20
C LYS A 79 -11.87 -12.66 -1.25
N LEU A 80 -11.10 -12.10 -0.32
CA LEU A 80 -11.60 -11.17 0.67
C LEU A 80 -11.98 -9.84 0.03
N ALA A 81 -13.27 -9.51 0.06
CA ALA A 81 -13.76 -8.20 -0.38
C ALA A 81 -13.38 -7.07 0.60
N ASN A 82 -13.05 -7.41 1.84
CA ASN A 82 -12.72 -6.49 2.92
C ASN A 82 -11.23 -6.56 3.34
N LEU A 83 -10.32 -6.92 2.43
CA LEU A 83 -8.89 -7.09 2.71
C LEU A 83 -8.30 -5.86 3.44
N ARG A 84 -8.73 -4.65 3.08
CA ARG A 84 -8.28 -3.42 3.74
C ARG A 84 -8.61 -3.43 5.23
N GLN A 85 -9.87 -3.72 5.60
CA GLN A 85 -10.30 -3.70 7.00
C GLN A 85 -9.58 -4.77 7.83
N VAL A 86 -9.43 -5.99 7.32
CA VAL A 86 -8.72 -7.05 8.04
C VAL A 86 -7.23 -6.74 8.19
N THR A 87 -6.62 -6.10 7.20
CA THR A 87 -5.24 -5.63 7.28
C THR A 87 -5.08 -4.51 8.31
N GLU A 88 -6.02 -3.55 8.38
CA GLU A 88 -6.02 -2.50 9.40
C GLU A 88 -6.16 -3.05 10.82
N VAL A 89 -6.97 -4.11 11.01
CA VAL A 89 -7.06 -4.82 12.29
C VAL A 89 -5.73 -5.49 12.66
N GLU A 90 -5.08 -6.13 11.71
CA GLU A 90 -3.78 -6.78 11.91
C GLU A 90 -2.68 -5.75 12.24
N MET A 91 -2.67 -4.60 11.56
CA MET A 91 -1.77 -3.50 11.87
C MET A 91 -1.92 -3.04 13.32
N LYS A 92 -3.16 -2.83 13.77
CA LYS A 92 -3.44 -2.45 15.18
C LYS A 92 -2.92 -3.48 16.17
N LYS A 93 -3.12 -4.78 15.91
CA LYS A 93 -2.59 -5.86 16.76
C LYS A 93 -1.08 -5.86 16.87
N LYS A 94 -0.39 -5.55 15.76
CA LYS A 94 1.07 -5.50 15.68
C LYS A 94 1.67 -4.15 16.07
N GLY A 95 0.87 -3.14 16.40
CA GLY A 95 1.35 -1.78 16.68
C GLY A 95 2.00 -1.10 15.47
N ILE A 96 1.59 -1.48 14.25
CA ILE A 96 2.10 -0.90 13.01
C ILE A 96 1.29 0.34 12.67
N THR A 97 1.98 1.47 12.46
CA THR A 97 1.38 2.73 12.03
C THR A 97 1.72 3.04 10.58
N ARG A 98 0.79 3.60 9.84
CA ARG A 98 1.02 4.12 8.49
C ARG A 98 1.45 5.57 8.56
N HIS A 99 2.40 5.92 7.69
CA HIS A 99 2.96 7.27 7.59
C HIS A 99 2.75 7.92 6.22
N ASP A 100 2.19 7.17 5.25
CA ASP A 100 1.92 7.67 3.91
C ASP A 100 0.87 8.79 3.89
N ILE A 101 0.85 9.59 2.82
CA ILE A 101 -0.07 10.74 2.65
C ILE A 101 -1.52 10.32 2.90
N SER A 102 -1.98 9.19 2.30
CA SER A 102 -3.38 8.75 2.40
C SER A 102 -3.83 8.43 3.84
N ALA A 103 -2.89 8.06 4.72
CA ALA A 103 -3.16 7.76 6.13
C ALA A 103 -3.24 9.01 7.00
N ARG A 104 -2.53 10.08 6.61
CA ARG A 104 -2.41 11.34 7.35
C ARG A 104 -3.32 12.45 6.82
N GLU A 105 -3.93 12.24 5.65
CA GLU A 105 -4.77 13.21 4.98
C GLU A 105 -5.98 13.59 5.84
N VAL A 106 -6.10 14.88 6.15
CA VAL A 106 -7.26 15.45 6.83
C VAL A 106 -8.44 15.42 5.87
N ARG A 107 -9.39 14.52 6.10
CA ARG A 107 -10.63 14.48 5.33
C ARG A 107 -11.59 15.50 5.92
N ALA A 108 -12.06 16.39 5.05
CA ALA A 108 -12.87 17.56 5.36
C ALA A 108 -14.10 17.28 6.25
N LYS A 109 -13.92 17.25 7.57
CA LYS A 109 -14.97 17.45 8.53
C LYS A 109 -14.50 18.48 9.56
N GLY A 110 -14.72 19.76 9.20
CA GLY A 110 -14.70 20.81 10.21
C GLY A 110 -13.37 21.26 10.78
N ASN A 111 -12.26 20.78 10.25
CA ASN A 111 -10.94 21.26 10.66
C ASN A 111 -10.59 22.51 9.88
N ASN A 112 -10.50 23.62 10.59
CA ASN A 112 -9.87 24.86 10.10
C ASN A 112 -8.64 25.07 10.99
N PRO A 113 -7.49 24.49 10.66
CA PRO A 113 -6.31 24.55 11.49
C PRO A 113 -5.81 25.99 11.52
N LYS A 114 -6.05 26.70 12.63
CA LYS A 114 -5.59 28.08 12.83
C LYS A 114 -4.07 28.13 12.99
N ASP A 115 -3.47 27.02 13.39
CA ASP A 115 -2.06 26.91 13.75
C ASP A 115 -1.28 25.99 12.82
N ALA A 116 -1.84 25.74 11.61
CA ALA A 116 -1.20 24.88 10.62
C ALA A 116 0.17 25.42 10.20
N ILE A 117 1.15 24.54 10.16
CA ILE A 117 2.51 24.86 9.74
C ILE A 117 2.86 24.16 8.44
N ILE A 118 3.77 24.75 7.67
CA ILE A 118 4.32 24.13 6.46
C ILE A 118 5.60 23.40 6.85
N GLU A 119 5.63 22.11 6.53
CA GLU A 119 6.85 21.30 6.60
C GLU A 119 7.35 20.95 5.21
N THR A 120 8.66 20.81 5.08
CA THR A 120 9.29 20.43 3.82
C THR A 120 10.23 19.25 4.07
N PHE A 121 10.08 18.19 3.31
CA PHE A 121 11.02 17.09 3.23
C PHE A 121 11.84 17.23 1.96
N PHE A 122 13.13 17.00 2.09
CA PHE A 122 14.06 16.92 0.98
C PHE A 122 14.55 15.48 0.82
N TYR A 123 14.54 14.98 -0.40
CA TYR A 123 15.12 13.68 -0.72
C TYR A 123 15.58 13.62 -2.19
N GLU A 124 16.50 12.71 -2.49
CA GLU A 124 16.95 12.45 -3.85
C GLU A 124 16.13 11.33 -4.46
N ALA A 125 15.68 11.49 -5.71
CA ALA A 125 14.97 10.48 -6.46
C ALA A 125 15.31 10.57 -7.96
N SER A 126 15.57 9.42 -8.59
CA SER A 126 15.80 9.31 -10.03
C SER A 126 16.85 10.30 -10.58
N GLY A 127 17.91 10.56 -9.80
CA GLY A 127 18.98 11.49 -10.15
C GLY A 127 18.62 12.96 -10.00
N GLY A 128 17.48 13.29 -9.44
CA GLY A 128 17.02 14.64 -9.15
C GLY A 128 16.85 14.91 -7.65
N HIS A 129 16.51 16.14 -7.33
CA HIS A 129 16.20 16.61 -5.98
C HIS A 129 14.71 16.86 -5.87
N GLU A 130 14.07 16.23 -4.87
CA GLU A 130 12.65 16.33 -4.60
C GLU A 130 12.40 17.11 -3.32
N TYR A 131 11.43 18.03 -3.38
CA TYR A 131 10.96 18.80 -2.24
C TYR A 131 9.47 18.48 -2.04
N PHE A 132 9.16 17.77 -0.97
CA PHE A 132 7.79 17.47 -0.61
C PHE A 132 7.30 18.47 0.44
N PHE A 133 6.31 19.27 0.07
CA PHE A 133 5.67 20.25 0.94
C PHE A 133 4.39 19.68 1.52
N GLN A 134 4.21 19.78 2.80
CA GLN A 134 2.96 19.42 3.47
C GLN A 134 2.53 20.51 4.45
N VAL A 135 1.20 20.61 4.64
CA VAL A 135 0.61 21.42 5.71
C VAL A 135 0.17 20.46 6.79
N ILE A 136 0.66 20.66 7.99
CA ILE A 136 0.33 19.84 9.14
C ILE A 136 -0.40 20.65 10.21
N ASP A 137 -1.28 20.01 10.95
CA ASP A 137 -1.91 20.48 12.16
C ASP A 137 -1.13 19.87 13.32
N PRO A 138 -0.36 20.66 14.09
CA PRO A 138 0.54 20.16 15.13
C PRO A 138 -0.17 19.53 16.31
#